data_5740db79fa6233b1207fc6fd4166759a
#
_entry.id   5740db79fa6233b1207fc6fd4166759a
#
_cell.length_a   1.000
_cell.length_b   1.000
_cell.length_c   1.000
_cell.angle_alpha   90.00
_cell.angle_beta   90.00
_cell.angle_gamma   90.00
#
_symmetry.space_group_name_H-M   'P 1'
#
loop_
_entity.id
_entity.type
_entity.pdbx_description
1 polymer ?
#
loop_
_entity_poly.entity_id
_entity_poly.type
_entity_poly.pdbx_seq_one_letter_code
_entity_poly.pdbx_strand_id
1 'polypeptide(L)'
;MRLKKLDIQTIKKEKLVQICFYAGILLAFFGSLHPWFLWPLGTLYPLPSGLLIGTAMLISKTTKDNWFTNDHFLAPVMGYVAISTYMLVINETNINGYIVNVFHTAIFYSIFRLKTEKMEAFMTFLCKVMGGLLLVSIPAFFLYLVGFPFVGVDAVYGDDLYSYTNYFLFMIDDRTLWAFFPRFSSVFLEPGHLGTAATLLLSTQFGKWKRWYNIVLLVALLHTFSLAAYVIYVVVIFLKLWVQRKQFIGKLIMMVAFISTIVVGSFFYNNGENLLHDLILIRLEVEDGEMAGNNRVTEDFDTDFEKLCESSAVIFGKKRENPEFGNSGYKVFIYENGIVGTILMLIFYIASLGKIRDRRATASAFILALLGFIVRGYPLWYSNYLTYYDLAHEAPPLPDDAGKKKKEKEK
;
A
#
# COMPACT_ATOMS: atom_id res chain seq x y z
N MET A 1 11.48 27.28 -39.13
CA MET A 1 11.62 27.82 -37.76
C MET A 1 10.36 27.64 -36.89
N ARG A 2 9.14 27.85 -37.42
CA ARG A 2 7.87 27.67 -36.65
C ARG A 2 7.63 26.24 -36.18
N LEU A 3 7.91 25.21 -36.97
CA LEU A 3 7.72 23.79 -36.59
C LEU A 3 8.63 23.36 -35.47
N LYS A 4 9.92 23.78 -35.42
CA LYS A 4 10.82 23.50 -34.30
C LYS A 4 10.40 24.17 -32.97
N LYS A 5 9.82 25.38 -33.04
CA LYS A 5 9.33 26.09 -31.84
C LYS A 5 8.07 25.43 -31.25
N LEU A 6 7.18 24.93 -32.12
CA LEU A 6 5.97 24.20 -31.68
C LEU A 6 6.33 22.89 -31.01
N ASP A 7 7.34 22.18 -31.50
CA ASP A 7 7.79 20.90 -30.95
C ASP A 7 8.43 21.07 -29.56
N ILE A 8 9.25 22.09 -29.37
CA ILE A 8 9.87 22.41 -28.06
C ILE A 8 8.83 22.81 -27.01
N GLN A 9 7.80 23.58 -27.37
CA GLN A 9 6.74 23.96 -26.43
C GLN A 9 5.89 22.74 -26.02
N THR A 10 5.60 21.84 -26.97
CA THR A 10 4.86 20.62 -26.68
C THR A 10 5.65 19.71 -25.75
N ILE A 11 6.94 19.49 -26.00
CA ILE A 11 7.82 18.70 -25.13
C ILE A 11 7.91 19.30 -23.71
N LYS A 12 7.98 20.62 -23.57
CA LYS A 12 7.97 21.28 -22.26
C LYS A 12 6.67 21.06 -21.50
N LYS A 13 5.51 21.12 -22.20
CA LYS A 13 4.20 20.86 -21.59
C LYS A 13 4.05 19.40 -21.15
N GLU A 14 4.47 18.43 -21.94
CA GLU A 14 4.43 17.01 -21.58
C GLU A 14 5.28 16.70 -20.35
N LYS A 15 6.51 17.28 -20.29
CA LYS A 15 7.34 17.18 -19.06
C LYS A 15 6.66 17.82 -17.85
N LEU A 16 6.00 18.95 -18.00
CA LEU A 16 5.29 19.60 -16.91
C LEU A 16 4.11 18.76 -16.41
N VAL A 17 3.34 18.14 -17.31
CA VAL A 17 2.29 17.17 -16.96
C VAL A 17 2.89 16.03 -16.13
N GLN A 18 4.01 15.46 -16.59
CA GLN A 18 4.67 14.37 -15.87
C GLN A 18 5.13 14.79 -14.48
N ILE A 19 5.80 15.93 -14.36
CA ILE A 19 6.30 16.43 -13.07
C ILE A 19 5.14 16.67 -12.10
N CYS A 20 4.11 17.41 -12.52
CA CYS A 20 2.97 17.73 -11.66
C CYS A 20 2.21 16.46 -11.24
N PHE A 21 1.95 15.55 -12.19
CA PHE A 21 1.24 14.31 -11.89
C PHE A 21 2.05 13.40 -10.95
N TYR A 22 3.34 13.17 -11.26
CA TYR A 22 4.19 12.32 -10.44
C TYR A 22 4.38 12.89 -9.04
N ALA A 23 4.65 14.19 -8.92
CA ALA A 23 4.77 14.84 -7.62
C ALA A 23 3.47 14.76 -6.81
N GLY A 24 2.31 14.99 -7.45
CA GLY A 24 1.02 14.90 -6.79
C GLY A 24 0.71 13.50 -6.28
N ILE A 25 0.86 12.47 -7.13
CA ILE A 25 0.60 11.08 -6.70
C ILE A 25 1.66 10.58 -5.70
N LEU A 26 2.94 10.99 -5.82
CA LEU A 26 3.95 10.68 -4.80
C LEU A 26 3.55 11.24 -3.43
N LEU A 27 3.11 12.49 -3.40
CA LEU A 27 2.66 13.11 -2.15
C LEU A 27 1.45 12.39 -1.56
N ALA A 28 0.48 11.95 -2.39
CA ALA A 28 -0.64 11.15 -1.93
C ALA A 28 -0.18 9.77 -1.40
N PHE A 29 0.71 9.09 -2.13
CA PHE A 29 1.25 7.79 -1.75
C PHE A 29 2.01 7.86 -0.42
N PHE A 30 2.99 8.77 -0.32
CA PHE A 30 3.77 8.93 0.90
C PHE A 30 2.93 9.47 2.06
N GLY A 31 2.01 10.41 1.80
CA GLY A 31 1.10 10.94 2.81
C GLY A 31 0.26 9.83 3.48
N SER A 32 -0.16 8.80 2.71
CA SER A 32 -0.86 7.64 3.27
C SER A 32 0.02 6.67 4.07
N LEU A 33 1.36 6.80 4.00
CA LEU A 33 2.31 6.01 4.80
C LEU A 33 2.84 6.76 6.03
N HIS A 34 2.47 8.01 6.19
CA HIS A 34 2.85 8.88 7.30
C HIS A 34 4.37 8.93 7.59
N PRO A 35 5.25 9.29 6.60
CA PRO A 35 6.65 9.51 6.90
C PRO A 35 6.81 10.77 7.75
N TRP A 36 7.79 10.78 8.67
CA TRP A 36 7.96 11.85 9.65
C TRP A 36 8.02 13.27 9.04
N PHE A 37 8.61 13.40 7.87
CA PHE A 37 8.74 14.72 7.19
C PHE A 37 7.42 15.25 6.59
N LEU A 38 6.37 14.43 6.52
CA LEU A 38 5.01 14.83 6.12
C LEU A 38 4.05 15.00 7.32
N TRP A 39 4.46 14.68 8.54
CA TRP A 39 3.63 14.85 9.72
C TRP A 39 3.09 16.28 9.91
N PRO A 40 3.86 17.37 9.61
CA PRO A 40 3.32 18.73 9.70
C PRO A 40 2.12 18.98 8.77
N LEU A 41 1.97 18.24 7.69
CA LEU A 41 0.80 18.32 6.82
C LEU A 41 -0.41 17.57 7.38
N GLY A 42 -0.19 16.58 8.24
CA GLY A 42 -1.25 15.75 8.83
C GLY A 42 -2.21 15.25 7.75
N THR A 43 -3.50 15.47 7.96
CA THR A 43 -4.58 15.11 7.02
C THR A 43 -4.71 16.07 5.81
N LEU A 44 -3.90 17.13 5.74
CA LEU A 44 -3.99 18.15 4.67
C LEU A 44 -3.14 17.85 3.44
N TYR A 45 -2.32 16.79 3.44
CA TYR A 45 -1.49 16.39 2.28
C TYR A 45 -2.29 16.22 0.95
N PRO A 46 -3.60 15.90 0.93
CA PRO A 46 -4.35 15.82 -0.30
C PRO A 46 -4.55 17.15 -1.01
N LEU A 47 -4.49 18.28 -0.28
CA LEU A 47 -4.66 19.61 -0.85
C LEU A 47 -3.57 19.91 -1.89
N PRO A 48 -2.26 19.97 -1.56
CA PRO A 48 -1.21 20.17 -2.55
C PRO A 48 -1.13 19.04 -3.57
N SER A 49 -1.42 17.79 -3.18
CA SER A 49 -1.48 16.65 -4.09
C SER A 49 -2.54 16.86 -5.18
N GLY A 50 -3.79 17.15 -4.78
CA GLY A 50 -4.90 17.36 -5.71
C GLY A 50 -4.71 18.60 -6.60
N LEU A 51 -4.10 19.68 -6.09
CA LEU A 51 -3.76 20.87 -6.91
C LEU A 51 -2.75 20.52 -8.00
N LEU A 52 -1.68 19.79 -7.69
CA LEU A 52 -0.69 19.34 -8.66
C LEU A 52 -1.31 18.44 -9.72
N ILE A 53 -2.13 17.49 -9.31
CA ILE A 53 -2.84 16.57 -10.21
C ILE A 53 -3.85 17.31 -11.08
N GLY A 54 -4.64 18.23 -10.52
CA GLY A 54 -5.57 19.07 -11.27
C GLY A 54 -4.85 19.88 -12.34
N THR A 55 -3.70 20.48 -11.99
CA THR A 55 -2.84 21.19 -12.93
C THR A 55 -2.34 20.27 -14.05
N ALA A 56 -1.88 19.06 -13.71
CA ALA A 56 -1.46 18.07 -14.70
C ALA A 56 -2.61 17.71 -15.67
N MET A 57 -3.82 17.49 -15.13
CA MET A 57 -4.99 17.16 -15.95
C MET A 57 -5.38 18.30 -16.91
N LEU A 58 -5.35 19.55 -16.45
CA LEU A 58 -5.67 20.71 -17.27
C LEU A 58 -4.65 20.88 -18.40
N ILE A 59 -3.35 20.79 -18.11
CA ILE A 59 -2.29 20.93 -19.11
C ILE A 59 -2.32 19.76 -20.10
N SER A 60 -2.59 18.52 -19.63
CA SER A 60 -2.62 17.34 -20.49
C SER A 60 -3.64 17.42 -21.62
N LYS A 61 -4.76 18.13 -21.43
CA LYS A 61 -5.74 18.39 -22.50
C LYS A 61 -5.15 19.21 -23.67
N THR A 62 -4.07 19.95 -23.44
CA THR A 62 -3.42 20.80 -24.44
C THR A 62 -2.19 20.15 -25.05
N THR A 63 -1.85 18.93 -24.64
CA THR A 63 -0.72 18.15 -25.18
C THR A 63 -1.19 17.18 -26.26
N LYS A 64 -0.29 16.76 -27.15
CA LYS A 64 -0.60 15.73 -28.16
C LYS A 64 -0.87 14.36 -27.54
N ASP A 65 -0.10 14.00 -26.51
CA ASP A 65 -0.28 12.78 -25.76
C ASP A 65 -1.11 13.07 -24.51
N ASN A 66 -2.45 12.96 -24.64
CA ASN A 66 -3.32 13.06 -23.50
C ASN A 66 -3.12 11.85 -22.58
N TRP A 67 -2.74 12.09 -21.33
CA TRP A 67 -2.47 11.07 -20.32
C TRP A 67 -3.73 10.38 -19.80
N PHE A 68 -4.89 11.04 -19.98
CA PHE A 68 -6.15 10.62 -19.36
C PHE A 68 -7.14 10.14 -20.41
N THR A 69 -7.85 9.07 -20.10
CA THR A 69 -8.95 8.53 -20.93
C THR A 69 -10.30 9.02 -20.43
N ASN A 70 -11.32 8.96 -21.27
CA ASN A 70 -12.71 9.23 -20.90
C ASN A 70 -13.52 7.95 -20.68
N ASP A 71 -12.86 6.78 -20.72
CA ASP A 71 -13.56 5.50 -20.66
C ASP A 71 -13.77 5.03 -19.24
N HIS A 72 -14.98 4.61 -18.92
CA HIS A 72 -15.34 3.82 -17.74
C HIS A 72 -14.89 4.36 -16.36
N PHE A 73 -14.75 5.67 -16.21
CA PHE A 73 -14.35 6.29 -14.93
C PHE A 73 -15.54 6.62 -14.01
N LEU A 74 -16.76 6.73 -14.55
CA LEU A 74 -17.91 7.28 -13.80
C LEU A 74 -18.31 6.37 -12.64
N ALA A 75 -18.43 5.06 -12.87
CA ALA A 75 -18.81 4.12 -11.81
C ALA A 75 -17.80 4.09 -10.65
N PRO A 76 -16.47 3.97 -10.88
CA PRO A 76 -15.50 4.05 -9.79
C PRO A 76 -15.51 5.40 -9.06
N VAL A 77 -15.68 6.53 -9.76
CA VAL A 77 -15.77 7.84 -9.11
C VAL A 77 -17.00 7.92 -8.23
N MET A 78 -18.17 7.50 -8.72
CA MET A 78 -19.41 7.48 -7.93
C MET A 78 -19.29 6.55 -6.73
N GLY A 79 -18.67 5.38 -6.89
CA GLY A 79 -18.40 4.47 -5.78
C GLY A 79 -17.49 5.11 -4.72
N TYR A 80 -16.44 5.81 -5.14
CA TYR A 80 -15.57 6.54 -4.22
C TYR A 80 -16.32 7.66 -3.50
N VAL A 81 -17.06 8.50 -4.21
CA VAL A 81 -17.84 9.60 -3.63
C VAL A 81 -18.87 9.06 -2.64
N ALA A 82 -19.55 7.96 -2.97
CA ALA A 82 -20.54 7.36 -2.08
C ALA A 82 -19.91 6.92 -0.75
N ILE A 83 -18.83 6.11 -0.78
CA ILE A 83 -18.18 5.64 0.45
C ILE A 83 -17.54 6.79 1.23
N SER A 84 -16.79 7.68 0.57
CA SER A 84 -16.10 8.77 1.26
C SER A 84 -17.05 9.76 1.90
N THR A 85 -18.14 10.13 1.21
CA THR A 85 -19.18 11.00 1.78
C THR A 85 -19.90 10.33 2.94
N TYR A 86 -20.22 9.03 2.81
CA TYR A 86 -20.81 8.26 3.90
C TYR A 86 -19.94 8.28 5.15
N MET A 87 -18.63 7.99 5.01
CA MET A 87 -17.67 8.02 6.12
C MET A 87 -17.61 9.41 6.80
N LEU A 88 -17.64 10.50 6.02
CA LEU A 88 -17.63 11.86 6.57
C LEU A 88 -18.90 12.17 7.36
N VAL A 89 -20.05 11.72 6.88
CA VAL A 89 -21.35 11.95 7.54
C VAL A 89 -21.43 11.15 8.83
N ILE A 90 -21.13 9.85 8.80
CA ILE A 90 -21.24 8.97 9.98
C ILE A 90 -20.24 9.37 11.08
N ASN A 91 -19.03 9.80 10.69
CA ASN A 91 -18.02 10.23 11.66
C ASN A 91 -18.17 11.71 12.08
N GLU A 92 -19.28 12.37 11.70
CA GLU A 92 -19.56 13.77 12.05
C GLU A 92 -18.40 14.71 11.75
N THR A 93 -17.76 14.50 10.59
CA THR A 93 -16.56 15.24 10.21
C THR A 93 -16.89 16.72 9.99
N ASN A 94 -16.00 17.61 10.41
CA ASN A 94 -16.14 19.05 10.24
C ASN A 94 -16.00 19.48 8.76
N ILE A 95 -16.31 20.74 8.47
CA ILE A 95 -16.28 21.29 7.10
C ILE A 95 -14.90 21.14 6.42
N ASN A 96 -13.81 21.19 7.18
CA ASN A 96 -12.46 21.01 6.63
C ASN A 96 -12.29 19.61 6.04
N GLY A 97 -12.85 18.57 6.67
CA GLY A 97 -12.84 17.21 6.15
C GLY A 97 -13.55 17.09 4.80
N TYR A 98 -14.69 17.79 4.62
CA TYR A 98 -15.37 17.82 3.31
C TYR A 98 -14.53 18.53 2.24
N ILE A 99 -13.86 19.63 2.58
CA ILE A 99 -12.94 20.32 1.65
C ILE A 99 -11.80 19.38 1.26
N VAL A 100 -11.15 18.72 2.22
CA VAL A 100 -10.07 17.75 1.95
C VAL A 100 -10.58 16.61 1.07
N ASN A 101 -11.81 16.13 1.28
CA ASN A 101 -12.40 15.05 0.47
C ASN A 101 -12.62 15.43 -1.00
N VAL A 102 -12.84 16.70 -1.32
CA VAL A 102 -12.87 17.17 -2.72
C VAL A 102 -11.53 16.89 -3.41
N PHE A 103 -10.41 17.15 -2.71
CA PHE A 103 -9.07 16.87 -3.26
C PHE A 103 -8.78 15.38 -3.33
N HIS A 104 -9.20 14.59 -2.35
CA HIS A 104 -9.15 13.13 -2.44
C HIS A 104 -9.93 12.63 -3.66
N THR A 105 -11.14 13.17 -3.89
CA THR A 105 -11.95 12.83 -5.06
C THR A 105 -11.23 13.17 -6.37
N ALA A 106 -10.55 14.33 -6.45
CA ALA A 106 -9.78 14.71 -7.62
C ALA A 106 -8.59 13.76 -7.87
N ILE A 107 -7.93 13.30 -6.81
CA ILE A 107 -6.84 12.32 -6.90
C ILE A 107 -7.36 10.99 -7.45
N PHE A 108 -8.42 10.42 -6.85
CA PHE A 108 -9.04 9.16 -7.33
C PHE A 108 -9.59 9.30 -8.74
N TYR A 109 -10.25 10.40 -9.06
CA TYR A 109 -10.71 10.70 -10.42
C TYR A 109 -9.57 10.65 -11.44
N SER A 110 -8.40 11.18 -11.09
CA SER A 110 -7.22 11.13 -11.96
C SER A 110 -6.69 9.71 -12.15
N ILE A 111 -6.67 8.91 -11.08
CA ILE A 111 -6.22 7.50 -11.11
C ILE A 111 -7.13 6.70 -12.05
N PHE A 112 -8.45 6.84 -11.94
CA PHE A 112 -9.40 6.09 -12.78
C PHE A 112 -9.34 6.47 -14.25
N ARG A 113 -8.84 7.65 -14.55
CA ARG A 113 -8.70 8.15 -15.93
C ARG A 113 -7.30 7.97 -16.51
N LEU A 114 -6.31 7.63 -15.69
CA LEU A 114 -4.95 7.47 -16.17
C LEU A 114 -4.85 6.30 -17.16
N LYS A 115 -4.17 6.52 -18.30
CA LYS A 115 -3.88 5.45 -19.26
C LYS A 115 -3.00 4.38 -18.61
N THR A 116 -3.26 3.11 -18.90
CA THR A 116 -2.52 1.96 -18.33
C THR A 116 -1.01 2.08 -18.50
N GLU A 117 -0.54 2.48 -19.67
CA GLU A 117 0.90 2.66 -19.96
C GLU A 117 1.54 3.74 -19.08
N LYS A 118 0.79 4.80 -18.74
CA LYS A 118 1.26 5.87 -17.85
C LYS A 118 1.26 5.41 -16.40
N MET A 119 0.29 4.57 -16.02
CA MET A 119 0.24 3.93 -14.69
C MET A 119 1.44 2.99 -14.49
N GLU A 120 1.70 2.08 -15.42
CA GLU A 120 2.86 1.16 -15.36
C GLU A 120 4.20 1.92 -15.28
N ALA A 121 4.35 3.00 -16.07
CA ALA A 121 5.52 3.86 -16.01
C ALA A 121 5.66 4.56 -14.65
N PHE A 122 4.55 5.06 -14.09
CA PHE A 122 4.52 5.67 -12.77
C PHE A 122 4.85 4.65 -11.68
N MET A 123 4.26 3.45 -11.69
CA MET A 123 4.55 2.40 -10.69
C MET A 123 6.04 2.00 -10.71
N THR A 124 6.64 1.91 -11.89
CA THR A 124 8.09 1.68 -12.01
C THR A 124 8.91 2.85 -11.43
N PHE A 125 8.48 4.09 -11.64
CA PHE A 125 9.10 5.28 -11.06
C PHE A 125 8.95 5.28 -9.53
N LEU A 126 7.78 4.98 -9.02
CA LEU A 126 7.49 4.90 -7.59
C LEU A 126 8.38 3.85 -6.89
N CYS A 127 8.57 2.67 -7.52
CA CYS A 127 9.49 1.65 -7.01
C CYS A 127 10.94 2.16 -6.95
N LYS A 128 11.38 2.96 -7.94
CA LYS A 128 12.72 3.57 -7.93
C LYS A 128 12.86 4.63 -6.82
N VAL A 129 11.85 5.46 -6.62
CA VAL A 129 11.85 6.50 -5.57
C VAL A 129 11.89 5.83 -4.19
N MET A 130 11.00 4.85 -3.95
CA MET A 130 10.98 4.10 -2.71
C MET A 130 12.30 3.35 -2.48
N GLY A 131 12.79 2.66 -3.53
CA GLY A 131 14.09 1.98 -3.48
C GLY A 131 15.25 2.94 -3.19
N GLY A 132 15.25 4.14 -3.76
CA GLY A 132 16.28 5.17 -3.50
C GLY A 132 16.27 5.65 -2.06
N LEU A 133 15.10 5.90 -1.49
CA LEU A 133 14.95 6.24 -0.08
C LEU A 133 15.46 5.12 0.82
N LEU A 134 15.08 3.89 0.55
CA LEU A 134 15.47 2.72 1.35
C LEU A 134 16.96 2.38 1.18
N LEU A 135 17.55 2.65 0.01
CA LEU A 135 18.98 2.43 -0.26
C LEU A 135 19.88 3.23 0.69
N VAL A 136 19.41 4.37 1.18
CA VAL A 136 20.12 5.19 2.17
C VAL A 136 19.73 4.80 3.59
N SER A 137 18.45 4.54 3.81
CA SER A 137 17.89 4.23 5.13
C SER A 137 18.40 2.89 5.69
N ILE A 138 18.48 1.84 4.87
CA ILE A 138 18.90 0.50 5.32
C ILE A 138 20.36 0.50 5.84
N PRO A 139 21.37 1.02 5.11
CA PRO A 139 22.73 1.08 5.64
C PRO A 139 22.83 1.93 6.91
N ALA A 140 22.11 3.06 7.00
CA ALA A 140 22.09 3.87 8.21
C ALA A 140 21.54 3.10 9.42
N PHE A 141 20.46 2.34 9.22
CA PHE A 141 19.89 1.49 10.26
C PHE A 141 20.88 0.39 10.72
N PHE A 142 21.59 -0.27 9.79
CA PHE A 142 22.61 -1.26 10.15
C PHE A 142 23.81 -0.64 10.88
N LEU A 143 24.25 0.55 10.49
CA LEU A 143 25.29 1.29 11.21
C LEU A 143 24.84 1.60 12.65
N TYR A 144 23.58 1.99 12.84
CA TYR A 144 23.00 2.17 14.17
C TYR A 144 23.07 0.88 15.02
N LEU A 145 22.69 -0.26 14.44
CA LEU A 145 22.73 -1.55 15.14
C LEU A 145 24.13 -1.97 15.59
N VAL A 146 25.18 -1.56 14.87
CA VAL A 146 26.58 -1.82 15.26
C VAL A 146 27.16 -0.74 16.16
N GLY A 147 26.31 0.20 16.66
CA GLY A 147 26.69 1.20 17.66
C GLY A 147 27.27 2.50 17.08
N PHE A 148 27.07 2.80 15.79
CA PHE A 148 27.46 4.10 15.24
C PHE A 148 26.63 5.23 15.89
N PRO A 149 27.27 6.30 16.40
CA PRO A 149 26.56 7.36 17.12
C PRO A 149 25.82 8.30 16.17
N PHE A 150 24.55 8.03 15.94
CA PHE A 150 23.66 8.97 15.24
C PHE A 150 23.08 9.98 16.23
N VAL A 151 22.88 11.21 15.76
CA VAL A 151 22.12 12.22 16.51
C VAL A 151 20.62 11.96 16.30
N GLY A 152 19.93 11.56 17.37
CA GLY A 152 18.48 11.37 17.37
C GLY A 152 17.76 12.59 17.94
N VAL A 153 16.52 12.79 17.53
CA VAL A 153 15.61 13.82 18.04
C VAL A 153 14.28 13.13 18.41
N ASP A 154 13.75 13.45 19.57
CA ASP A 154 12.45 12.95 19.99
C ASP A 154 11.36 13.44 19.04
N ALA A 155 10.49 12.55 18.62
CA ALA A 155 9.42 12.83 17.69
C ALA A 155 8.15 12.10 18.13
N VAL A 156 7.03 12.82 18.14
CA VAL A 156 5.73 12.30 18.57
C VAL A 156 4.72 12.44 17.45
N TYR A 157 3.87 11.45 17.30
CA TYR A 157 2.78 11.44 16.32
C TYR A 157 1.45 11.06 16.98
N GLY A 158 0.40 11.85 16.72
CA GLY A 158 -0.96 11.55 17.13
C GLY A 158 -1.22 11.74 18.63
N ASP A 159 -1.08 12.97 19.13
CA ASP A 159 -1.40 13.35 20.50
C ASP A 159 -0.76 12.44 21.55
N ASP A 160 0.57 12.24 21.45
CA ASP A 160 1.42 11.39 22.29
C ASP A 160 1.16 9.86 22.17
N LEU A 161 0.37 9.44 21.20
CA LEU A 161 0.07 8.02 20.99
C LEU A 161 1.29 7.20 20.55
N TYR A 162 2.21 7.82 19.79
CA TYR A 162 3.41 7.19 19.27
C TYR A 162 4.63 8.07 19.52
N SER A 163 5.58 7.59 20.31
CA SER A 163 6.87 8.26 20.50
C SER A 163 7.99 7.52 19.80
N TYR A 164 8.90 8.28 19.23
CA TYR A 164 10.02 7.79 18.42
C TYR A 164 11.29 8.59 18.69
N THR A 165 12.42 7.91 18.58
CA THR A 165 13.69 8.59 18.33
C THR A 165 13.92 8.65 16.82
N ASN A 166 13.89 9.88 16.26
CA ASN A 166 14.05 10.14 14.83
C ASN A 166 15.51 10.45 14.49
N TYR A 167 16.15 9.58 13.71
CA TYR A 167 17.50 9.75 13.19
C TYR A 167 17.52 10.31 11.75
N PHE A 168 16.46 10.95 11.29
CA PHE A 168 16.20 11.52 9.97
C PHE A 168 16.15 10.52 8.82
N LEU A 169 17.06 9.56 8.75
CA LEU A 169 17.08 8.49 7.74
C LEU A 169 16.23 7.28 8.13
N PHE A 170 15.98 7.09 9.42
CA PHE A 170 15.13 6.07 9.99
C PHE A 170 14.64 6.52 11.37
N MET A 171 13.59 5.87 11.84
CA MET A 171 13.03 6.07 13.17
C MET A 171 13.06 4.76 13.95
N ILE A 172 13.21 4.88 15.25
CA ILE A 172 13.05 3.76 16.20
C ILE A 172 11.85 4.09 17.09
N ASP A 173 10.93 3.17 17.20
CA ASP A 173 9.80 3.23 18.13
C ASP A 173 10.34 3.06 19.56
N ASP A 174 10.09 4.03 20.44
CA ASP A 174 10.63 4.04 21.81
C ASP A 174 10.17 2.85 22.64
N ARG A 175 9.02 2.26 22.31
CA ARG A 175 8.54 1.01 22.91
C ARG A 175 9.42 -0.20 22.59
N THR A 176 10.26 -0.10 21.55
CA THR A 176 11.14 -1.18 21.09
C THR A 176 12.62 -0.92 21.37
N LEU A 177 12.97 0.17 22.05
CA LEU A 177 14.37 0.51 22.41
C LEU A 177 15.08 -0.60 23.19
N TRP A 178 14.35 -1.34 24.01
CA TRP A 178 14.85 -2.45 24.81
C TRP A 178 14.68 -3.82 24.13
N ALA A 179 14.11 -3.87 22.91
CA ALA A 179 14.03 -5.11 22.17
C ALA A 179 15.42 -5.53 21.68
N PHE A 180 15.71 -6.83 21.72
CA PHE A 180 16.98 -7.39 21.23
C PHE A 180 17.29 -6.96 19.78
N PHE A 181 16.26 -6.77 18.97
CA PHE A 181 16.39 -6.27 17.59
C PHE A 181 15.20 -5.36 17.26
N PRO A 182 15.41 -4.05 17.06
CA PRO A 182 14.37 -3.14 16.66
C PRO A 182 13.90 -3.44 15.23
N ARG A 183 12.60 -3.31 14.98
CA ARG A 183 12.01 -3.55 13.67
C ARG A 183 12.25 -2.35 12.74
N PHE A 184 12.62 -2.60 11.50
CA PHE A 184 12.90 -1.54 10.53
C PHE A 184 11.62 -0.92 9.97
N SER A 185 11.42 0.37 10.20
CA SER A 185 10.32 1.17 9.64
C SER A 185 10.79 2.20 8.61
N SER A 186 12.12 2.39 8.45
CA SER A 186 12.68 3.51 7.69
C SER A 186 12.16 4.84 8.23
N VAL A 187 11.68 5.72 7.37
CA VAL A 187 11.10 7.03 7.74
C VAL A 187 9.60 6.98 8.03
N PHE A 188 8.99 5.81 7.97
CA PHE A 188 7.54 5.61 8.07
C PHE A 188 7.11 5.30 9.50
N LEU A 189 5.85 5.60 9.80
CA LEU A 189 5.28 5.48 11.15
C LEU A 189 5.42 4.05 11.73
N GLU A 190 5.18 3.02 10.92
CA GLU A 190 5.22 1.63 11.38
C GLU A 190 5.96 0.70 10.42
N PRO A 191 6.69 -0.32 10.94
CA PRO A 191 7.27 -1.37 10.11
C PRO A 191 6.26 -2.06 9.21
N GLY A 192 5.03 -2.21 9.69
CA GLY A 192 3.96 -2.83 8.92
C GLY A 192 3.46 -1.99 7.75
N HIS A 193 3.50 -0.65 7.82
CA HIS A 193 3.20 0.23 6.70
C HIS A 193 4.24 0.07 5.59
N LEU A 194 5.53 0.12 5.96
CA LEU A 194 6.63 -0.13 5.02
C LEU A 194 6.53 -1.52 4.40
N GLY A 195 6.35 -2.56 5.24
CA GLY A 195 6.29 -3.94 4.78
C GLY A 195 5.16 -4.20 3.78
N THR A 196 3.96 -3.69 4.07
CA THR A 196 2.80 -3.80 3.18
C THR A 196 3.04 -3.06 1.86
N ALA A 197 3.52 -1.80 1.93
CA ALA A 197 3.81 -1.00 0.75
C ALA A 197 4.91 -1.65 -0.12
N ALA A 198 6.01 -2.14 0.49
CA ALA A 198 7.08 -2.84 -0.22
C ALA A 198 6.57 -4.11 -0.91
N THR A 199 5.76 -4.92 -0.22
CA THR A 199 5.13 -6.12 -0.77
C THR A 199 4.26 -5.80 -2.00
N LEU A 200 3.41 -4.80 -1.88
CA LEU A 200 2.52 -4.40 -2.95
C LEU A 200 3.28 -3.81 -4.14
N LEU A 201 4.31 -3.00 -3.91
CA LEU A 201 5.19 -2.50 -4.98
C LEU A 201 5.94 -3.64 -5.69
N LEU A 202 6.47 -4.61 -4.95
CA LEU A 202 7.09 -5.80 -5.53
C LEU A 202 6.12 -6.60 -6.41
N SER A 203 4.83 -6.62 -6.08
CA SER A 203 3.81 -7.27 -6.89
C SER A 203 3.65 -6.66 -8.29
N THR A 204 3.78 -5.33 -8.43
CA THR A 204 3.72 -4.63 -9.72
C THR A 204 4.97 -4.85 -10.57
N GLN A 205 6.07 -5.27 -9.95
CA GLN A 205 7.35 -5.55 -10.60
C GLN A 205 7.68 -7.04 -10.66
N PHE A 206 6.67 -7.91 -10.53
CA PHE A 206 6.86 -9.36 -10.51
C PHE A 206 7.59 -9.86 -11.75
N GLY A 207 8.60 -10.70 -11.55
CA GLY A 207 9.49 -11.21 -12.62
C GLY A 207 10.69 -10.29 -12.92
N LYS A 208 10.74 -9.06 -12.43
CA LYS A 208 11.87 -8.13 -12.63
C LYS A 208 12.85 -8.15 -11.44
N TRP A 209 13.12 -9.31 -10.87
CA TRP A 209 13.86 -9.51 -9.61
C TRP A 209 15.27 -8.92 -9.60
N LYS A 210 15.95 -8.87 -10.77
CA LYS A 210 17.31 -8.34 -10.91
C LYS A 210 17.39 -6.80 -10.89
N ARG A 211 16.28 -6.09 -10.83
CA ARG A 211 16.28 -4.63 -10.73
C ARG A 211 16.71 -4.21 -9.34
N TRP A 212 17.67 -3.29 -9.23
CA TRP A 212 18.24 -2.86 -7.96
C TRP A 212 17.18 -2.42 -6.94
N TYR A 213 16.18 -1.65 -7.38
CA TYR A 213 15.12 -1.16 -6.50
C TYR A 213 14.25 -2.31 -5.95
N ASN A 214 14.05 -3.39 -6.69
CA ASN A 214 13.31 -4.56 -6.21
C ASN A 214 14.11 -5.35 -5.18
N ILE A 215 15.43 -5.44 -5.32
CA ILE A 215 16.31 -6.05 -4.33
C ILE A 215 16.25 -5.24 -3.04
N VAL A 216 16.34 -3.92 -3.12
CA VAL A 216 16.27 -3.02 -1.95
C VAL A 216 14.91 -3.13 -1.26
N LEU A 217 13.79 -3.13 -2.03
CA LEU A 217 12.45 -3.34 -1.48
C LEU A 217 12.32 -4.68 -0.76
N LEU A 218 12.89 -5.76 -1.32
CA LEU A 218 12.86 -7.08 -0.70
C LEU A 218 13.67 -7.11 0.61
N VAL A 219 14.87 -6.51 0.61
CA VAL A 219 15.68 -6.37 1.83
C VAL A 219 14.93 -5.58 2.90
N ALA A 220 14.31 -4.44 2.54
CA ALA A 220 13.50 -3.68 3.47
C ALA A 220 12.35 -4.50 4.04
N LEU A 221 11.58 -5.20 3.18
CA LEU A 221 10.49 -6.07 3.59
C LEU A 221 10.94 -7.09 4.63
N LEU A 222 12.06 -7.78 4.40
CA LEU A 222 12.58 -8.79 5.32
C LEU A 222 12.93 -8.20 6.70
N HIS A 223 13.42 -6.96 6.78
CA HIS A 223 13.81 -6.33 8.05
C HIS A 223 12.64 -5.62 8.77
N THR A 224 11.46 -5.56 8.15
CA THR A 224 10.27 -5.04 8.87
C THR A 224 9.79 -6.00 9.96
N PHE A 225 10.11 -7.28 9.91
CA PHE A 225 9.57 -8.34 10.76
C PHE A 225 8.06 -8.21 10.93
N SER A 226 7.36 -7.93 9.83
CA SER A 226 5.90 -7.80 9.80
C SER A 226 5.27 -9.08 9.30
N LEU A 227 4.72 -9.90 10.22
CA LEU A 227 4.00 -11.13 9.86
C LEU A 227 2.94 -10.87 8.79
N ALA A 228 2.14 -9.81 8.96
CA ALA A 228 1.11 -9.43 7.99
C ALA A 228 1.68 -9.15 6.59
N ALA A 229 2.82 -8.44 6.49
CA ALA A 229 3.45 -8.16 5.22
C ALA A 229 4.00 -9.44 4.56
N TYR A 230 4.52 -10.36 5.34
CA TYR A 230 5.01 -11.66 4.83
C TYR A 230 3.87 -12.53 4.31
N VAL A 231 2.75 -12.60 5.05
CA VAL A 231 1.56 -13.33 4.58
C VAL A 231 1.04 -12.73 3.28
N ILE A 232 0.90 -11.40 3.19
CA ILE A 232 0.49 -10.73 1.95
C ILE A 232 1.49 -11.04 0.83
N TYR A 233 2.80 -11.07 1.10
CA TYR A 233 3.82 -11.37 0.08
C TYR A 233 3.72 -12.80 -0.46
N VAL A 234 3.50 -13.78 0.41
CA VAL A 234 3.25 -15.17 0.02
C VAL A 234 2.00 -15.28 -0.87
N VAL A 235 0.91 -14.60 -0.46
CA VAL A 235 -0.32 -14.54 -1.26
C VAL A 235 -0.08 -13.84 -2.61
N VAL A 236 0.68 -12.76 -2.63
CA VAL A 236 1.08 -12.07 -3.88
C VAL A 236 1.80 -13.03 -4.82
N ILE A 237 2.81 -13.76 -4.34
CA ILE A 237 3.54 -14.73 -5.16
C ILE A 237 2.58 -15.79 -5.71
N PHE A 238 1.73 -16.37 -4.87
CA PHE A 238 0.72 -17.35 -5.28
C PHE A 238 -0.20 -16.80 -6.39
N LEU A 239 -0.78 -15.62 -6.18
CA LEU A 239 -1.70 -15.00 -7.14
C LEU A 239 -1.01 -14.66 -8.47
N LYS A 240 0.22 -14.15 -8.42
CA LYS A 240 1.00 -13.87 -9.64
C LYS A 240 1.35 -15.15 -10.41
N LEU A 241 1.69 -16.24 -9.72
CA LEU A 241 1.90 -17.54 -10.35
C LEU A 241 0.61 -18.07 -10.98
N TRP A 242 -0.53 -17.88 -10.31
CA TRP A 242 -1.86 -18.26 -10.82
C TRP A 242 -2.25 -17.46 -12.06
N VAL A 243 -1.97 -16.15 -12.09
CA VAL A 243 -2.22 -15.31 -13.28
C VAL A 243 -1.32 -15.72 -14.43
N GLN A 244 -0.03 -15.99 -14.18
CA GLN A 244 0.93 -16.37 -15.22
C GLN A 244 0.67 -17.74 -15.87
N ARG A 245 -0.04 -18.65 -15.20
CA ARG A 245 -0.43 -20.01 -15.67
C ARG A 245 0.74 -20.96 -15.98
N LYS A 246 1.93 -20.45 -16.29
CA LYS A 246 3.07 -21.24 -16.72
C LYS A 246 3.70 -21.99 -15.56
N GLN A 247 3.73 -23.32 -15.64
CA GLN A 247 4.30 -24.21 -14.62
C GLN A 247 3.80 -23.92 -13.19
N PHE A 248 2.50 -23.54 -13.07
CA PHE A 248 1.89 -23.11 -11.81
C PHE A 248 2.11 -24.13 -10.68
N ILE A 249 1.78 -25.40 -10.92
CA ILE A 249 1.86 -26.46 -9.90
C ILE A 249 3.33 -26.65 -9.44
N GLY A 250 4.27 -26.76 -10.39
CA GLY A 250 5.68 -26.93 -10.05
C GLY A 250 6.26 -25.75 -9.24
N LYS A 251 5.93 -24.52 -9.61
CA LYS A 251 6.33 -23.33 -8.88
C LYS A 251 5.67 -23.22 -7.51
N LEU A 252 4.40 -23.63 -7.40
CA LEU A 252 3.69 -23.71 -6.12
C LEU A 252 4.34 -24.69 -5.16
N ILE A 253 4.66 -25.89 -5.64
CA ILE A 253 5.38 -26.90 -4.85
C ILE A 253 6.73 -26.36 -4.38
N MET A 254 7.52 -25.71 -5.26
CA MET A 254 8.78 -25.09 -4.87
C MET A 254 8.61 -24.00 -3.82
N MET A 255 7.57 -23.17 -3.95
CA MET A 255 7.28 -22.11 -2.95
C MET A 255 6.92 -22.72 -1.59
N VAL A 256 6.05 -23.72 -1.56
CA VAL A 256 5.66 -24.41 -0.32
C VAL A 256 6.88 -25.10 0.29
N ALA A 257 7.66 -25.83 -0.49
CA ALA A 257 8.88 -26.49 -0.02
C ALA A 257 9.87 -25.48 0.56
N PHE A 258 10.07 -24.34 -0.11
CA PHE A 258 10.99 -23.30 0.37
C PHE A 258 10.51 -22.70 1.71
N ILE A 259 9.22 -22.34 1.83
CA ILE A 259 8.67 -21.80 3.07
C ILE A 259 8.75 -22.85 4.19
N SER A 260 8.38 -24.11 3.91
CA SER A 260 8.48 -25.20 4.88
C SER A 260 9.91 -25.42 5.35
N THR A 261 10.89 -25.33 4.45
CA THR A 261 12.32 -25.46 4.80
C THR A 261 12.76 -24.35 5.75
N ILE A 262 12.32 -23.11 5.52
CA ILE A 262 12.64 -21.97 6.39
C ILE A 262 12.00 -22.17 7.77
N VAL A 263 10.70 -22.49 7.82
CA VAL A 263 9.96 -22.68 9.08
C VAL A 263 10.54 -23.85 9.87
N VAL A 264 10.68 -25.03 9.24
CA VAL A 264 11.25 -26.21 9.90
C VAL A 264 12.70 -25.94 10.32
N GLY A 265 13.50 -25.31 9.45
CA GLY A 265 14.87 -24.93 9.76
C GLY A 265 14.98 -24.01 10.97
N SER A 266 14.03 -23.09 11.17
CA SER A 266 13.98 -22.21 12.34
C SER A 266 13.77 -22.97 13.64
N PHE A 267 12.95 -24.04 13.65
CA PHE A 267 12.78 -24.89 14.83
C PHE A 267 14.03 -25.68 15.21
N PHE A 268 14.81 -26.10 14.22
CA PHE A 268 16.04 -26.88 14.49
C PHE A 268 17.27 -26.00 14.72
N TYR A 269 17.31 -24.78 14.16
CA TYR A 269 18.44 -23.89 14.34
C TYR A 269 18.43 -23.30 15.76
N ASN A 270 19.50 -23.55 16.50
CA ASN A 270 19.70 -23.09 17.88
C ASN A 270 18.55 -23.48 18.82
N ASN A 271 17.98 -24.69 18.65
CA ASN A 271 16.84 -25.19 19.42
C ASN A 271 15.60 -24.27 19.43
N GLY A 272 15.39 -23.52 18.34
CA GLY A 272 14.29 -22.56 18.22
C GLY A 272 14.63 -21.14 18.69
N GLU A 273 15.73 -20.94 19.42
CA GLU A 273 16.17 -19.62 19.88
C GLU A 273 16.81 -18.82 18.75
N ASN A 274 15.98 -18.19 17.90
CA ASN A 274 16.46 -17.40 16.76
C ASN A 274 15.46 -16.30 16.38
N LEU A 275 15.97 -15.24 15.70
CA LEU A 275 15.20 -14.06 15.34
C LEU A 275 13.92 -14.36 14.54
N LEU A 276 13.92 -15.37 13.68
CA LEU A 276 12.73 -15.73 12.91
C LEU A 276 11.66 -16.33 13.80
N HIS A 277 12.04 -17.19 14.73
CA HIS A 277 11.12 -17.78 15.70
C HIS A 277 10.56 -16.70 16.61
N ASP A 278 11.42 -15.91 17.27
CA ASP A 278 11.03 -14.95 18.31
C ASP A 278 10.23 -13.76 17.75
N LEU A 279 10.51 -13.31 16.53
CA LEU A 279 9.84 -12.14 15.96
C LEU A 279 8.64 -12.48 15.08
N ILE A 280 8.57 -13.71 14.54
CA ILE A 280 7.56 -14.10 13.55
C ILE A 280 6.79 -15.34 13.97
N LEU A 281 7.46 -16.50 14.24
CA LEU A 281 6.76 -17.76 14.40
C LEU A 281 5.98 -17.82 15.73
N ILE A 282 6.52 -17.29 16.82
CA ILE A 282 5.84 -17.20 18.11
C ILE A 282 4.47 -16.48 17.99
N ARG A 283 4.34 -15.55 17.07
CA ARG A 283 3.07 -14.83 16.83
C ARG A 283 2.00 -15.68 16.14
N LEU A 284 2.37 -16.84 15.60
CA LEU A 284 1.45 -17.81 15.00
C LEU A 284 1.01 -18.87 16.03
N GLU A 285 1.62 -18.89 17.20
CA GLU A 285 1.23 -19.78 18.29
C GLU A 285 -0.16 -19.40 18.79
N VAL A 286 -0.93 -20.41 19.17
CA VAL A 286 -2.27 -20.25 19.71
C VAL A 286 -2.20 -20.45 21.21
N GLU A 287 -2.40 -19.39 21.96
CA GLU A 287 -2.51 -19.39 23.43
C GLU A 287 -3.97 -19.06 23.78
N ASP A 288 -4.57 -19.86 24.66
CA ASP A 288 -5.95 -19.69 25.12
C ASP A 288 -7.02 -19.53 24.02
N GLY A 289 -6.77 -20.13 22.84
CA GLY A 289 -7.67 -20.08 21.67
C GLY A 289 -7.48 -18.88 20.76
N GLU A 290 -6.56 -17.98 21.07
CA GLU A 290 -6.18 -16.84 20.24
C GLU A 290 -4.73 -16.93 19.75
N MET A 291 -4.44 -16.29 18.59
CA MET A 291 -3.06 -16.20 18.10
C MET A 291 -2.27 -15.23 18.98
N ALA A 292 -1.12 -15.66 19.53
CA ALA A 292 -0.23 -14.85 20.37
C ALA A 292 0.19 -13.51 19.72
N GLY A 293 0.13 -13.42 18.39
CA GLY A 293 0.36 -12.20 17.63
C GLY A 293 -0.82 -11.25 17.54
N ASN A 294 -1.97 -11.57 18.13
CA ASN A 294 -3.18 -10.72 18.11
C ASN A 294 -3.15 -9.62 19.19
N ASN A 295 -2.01 -8.95 19.34
CA ASN A 295 -1.84 -7.82 20.25
C ASN A 295 -2.41 -6.49 19.73
N ARG A 296 -3.27 -6.53 18.70
CA ARG A 296 -3.86 -5.34 18.09
C ARG A 296 -5.23 -5.00 18.63
N VAL A 297 -5.82 -5.88 19.42
CA VAL A 297 -7.15 -5.71 19.97
C VAL A 297 -7.01 -5.68 21.48
N THR A 298 -7.55 -4.65 22.12
CA THR A 298 -7.71 -4.63 23.54
C THR A 298 -8.99 -5.38 23.89
N GLU A 299 -9.01 -6.08 25.02
CA GLU A 299 -10.19 -6.81 25.52
C GLU A 299 -11.42 -5.89 25.63
N ASP A 300 -11.20 -4.64 26.02
CA ASP A 300 -12.25 -3.62 26.10
C ASP A 300 -12.85 -3.31 24.72
N PHE A 301 -12.02 -3.21 23.67
CA PHE A 301 -12.52 -2.98 22.31
C PHE A 301 -13.29 -4.19 21.78
N ASP A 302 -12.80 -5.41 22.00
CA ASP A 302 -13.51 -6.62 21.57
C ASP A 302 -14.87 -6.74 22.23
N THR A 303 -14.96 -6.49 23.53
CA THR A 303 -16.23 -6.45 24.28
C THR A 303 -17.19 -5.39 23.70
N ASP A 304 -16.69 -4.21 23.36
CA ASP A 304 -17.53 -3.12 22.82
C ASP A 304 -17.93 -3.41 21.34
N PHE A 305 -17.07 -4.08 20.58
CA PHE A 305 -17.38 -4.56 19.24
C PHE A 305 -18.45 -5.66 19.23
N GLU A 306 -18.40 -6.60 20.18
CA GLU A 306 -19.44 -7.62 20.36
C GLU A 306 -20.79 -6.99 20.70
N LYS A 307 -20.84 -6.04 21.64
CA LYS A 307 -22.05 -5.26 21.95
C LYS A 307 -22.59 -4.51 20.75
N LEU A 308 -21.71 -3.94 19.92
CA LEU A 308 -22.11 -3.31 18.67
C LEU A 308 -22.78 -4.32 17.72
N CYS A 309 -22.20 -5.52 17.57
CA CYS A 309 -22.72 -6.56 16.69
C CYS A 309 -24.13 -7.06 17.13
N GLU A 310 -24.43 -7.01 18.40
CA GLU A 310 -25.74 -7.36 18.96
C GLU A 310 -26.76 -6.24 18.86
N SER A 311 -26.33 -5.03 18.53
CA SER A 311 -27.19 -3.83 18.46
C SER A 311 -27.56 -3.47 17.02
N SER A 312 -28.64 -2.70 16.84
CA SER A 312 -28.99 -2.12 15.51
C SER A 312 -27.96 -1.12 15.00
N ALA A 313 -27.07 -0.61 15.86
CA ALA A 313 -26.02 0.32 15.49
C ALA A 313 -24.98 -0.32 14.53
N VAL A 314 -24.87 -1.67 14.51
CA VAL A 314 -24.00 -2.39 13.57
C VAL A 314 -24.29 -2.06 12.10
N ILE A 315 -25.53 -1.63 11.79
CA ILE A 315 -25.94 -1.29 10.41
C ILE A 315 -25.17 -0.07 9.91
N PHE A 316 -25.08 0.98 10.70
CA PHE A 316 -24.48 2.26 10.30
C PHE A 316 -23.11 2.51 10.93
N GLY A 317 -22.76 1.79 11.99
CA GLY A 317 -21.55 2.00 12.77
C GLY A 317 -21.77 3.01 13.92
N LYS A 318 -20.71 3.21 14.68
CA LYS A 318 -20.69 4.10 15.85
C LYS A 318 -19.34 4.82 15.89
N LYS A 319 -19.36 6.13 16.16
CA LYS A 319 -18.14 6.90 16.38
C LYS A 319 -17.35 6.32 17.55
N ARG A 320 -16.07 6.12 17.38
CA ARG A 320 -15.17 5.64 18.40
C ARG A 320 -14.85 6.77 19.38
N GLU A 321 -15.20 6.59 20.65
CA GLU A 321 -15.00 7.59 21.68
C GLU A 321 -13.54 7.62 22.19
N ASN A 322 -12.91 6.45 22.29
CA ASN A 322 -11.53 6.32 22.71
C ASN A 322 -10.64 5.81 21.55
N PRO A 323 -9.71 6.65 21.00
CA PRO A 323 -8.81 6.22 19.93
C PRO A 323 -7.79 5.14 20.36
N GLU A 324 -7.56 4.94 21.65
CA GLU A 324 -6.67 3.90 22.17
C GLU A 324 -7.26 2.49 22.07
N PHE A 325 -8.57 2.37 21.84
CA PHE A 325 -9.22 1.09 21.61
C PHE A 325 -8.75 0.48 20.28
N GLY A 326 -7.77 -0.38 20.35
CA GLY A 326 -7.37 -1.39 19.40
C GLY A 326 -7.22 -0.99 17.91
N ASN A 327 -6.30 -1.63 17.24
CA ASN A 327 -5.98 -1.42 15.83
C ASN A 327 -6.27 -2.64 14.95
N SER A 328 -7.29 -3.43 15.25
CA SER A 328 -7.62 -4.55 14.36
C SER A 328 -8.41 -4.04 13.16
N GLY A 329 -7.70 -3.86 12.08
CA GLY A 329 -8.07 -3.18 10.86
C GLY A 329 -9.56 -3.23 10.45
N TYR A 330 -10.08 -4.41 10.10
CA TYR A 330 -11.46 -4.55 9.63
C TYR A 330 -12.50 -4.33 10.74
N LYS A 331 -12.22 -4.74 12.00
CA LYS A 331 -13.14 -4.56 13.13
C LYS A 331 -13.37 -3.07 13.39
N VAL A 332 -12.28 -2.26 13.40
CA VAL A 332 -12.39 -0.81 13.57
C VAL A 332 -13.19 -0.18 12.43
N PHE A 333 -12.95 -0.60 11.19
CA PHE A 333 -13.72 -0.08 10.07
C PHE A 333 -15.22 -0.40 10.16
N ILE A 334 -15.57 -1.63 10.55
CA ILE A 334 -16.97 -2.04 10.74
C ILE A 334 -17.57 -1.30 11.96
N TYR A 335 -16.81 -1.12 13.02
CA TYR A 335 -17.25 -0.37 14.19
C TYR A 335 -17.65 1.07 13.83
N GLU A 336 -16.76 1.75 13.08
CA GLU A 336 -16.96 3.15 12.72
C GLU A 336 -17.95 3.36 11.56
N ASN A 337 -18.07 2.42 10.63
CA ASN A 337 -18.82 2.61 9.38
C ASN A 337 -19.95 1.58 9.17
N GLY A 338 -20.06 0.60 10.01
CA GLY A 338 -21.10 -0.42 9.97
C GLY A 338 -21.09 -1.32 8.74
N ILE A 339 -22.16 -2.09 8.60
CA ILE A 339 -22.40 -2.96 7.44
C ILE A 339 -22.60 -2.12 6.18
N VAL A 340 -23.27 -0.96 6.27
CA VAL A 340 -23.49 -0.08 5.11
C VAL A 340 -22.17 0.44 4.56
N GLY A 341 -21.24 0.92 5.41
CA GLY A 341 -19.91 1.34 4.98
C GLY A 341 -19.12 0.20 4.33
N THR A 342 -19.24 -1.01 4.87
CA THR A 342 -18.59 -2.22 4.31
C THR A 342 -19.14 -2.57 2.92
N ILE A 343 -20.45 -2.50 2.74
CA ILE A 343 -21.09 -2.73 1.44
C ILE A 343 -20.66 -1.66 0.43
N LEU A 344 -20.65 -0.38 0.82
CA LEU A 344 -20.18 0.71 -0.04
C LEU A 344 -18.71 0.54 -0.45
N MET A 345 -17.85 0.08 0.46
CA MET A 345 -16.45 -0.26 0.16
C MET A 345 -16.36 -1.40 -0.88
N LEU A 346 -17.16 -2.46 -0.71
CA LEU A 346 -17.20 -3.56 -1.68
C LEU A 346 -17.69 -3.09 -3.05
N ILE A 347 -18.73 -2.26 -3.10
CA ILE A 347 -19.24 -1.65 -4.33
C ILE A 347 -18.14 -0.81 -5.00
N PHE A 348 -17.42 0.00 -4.23
CA PHE A 348 -16.30 0.78 -4.71
C PHE A 348 -15.19 -0.11 -5.31
N TYR A 349 -14.80 -1.18 -4.63
CA TYR A 349 -13.80 -2.12 -5.14
C TYR A 349 -14.28 -2.82 -6.43
N ILE A 350 -15.52 -3.28 -6.48
CA ILE A 350 -16.08 -3.89 -7.69
C ILE A 350 -16.10 -2.88 -8.85
N ALA A 351 -16.55 -1.66 -8.60
CA ALA A 351 -16.62 -0.63 -9.63
C ALA A 351 -15.25 -0.19 -10.15
N SER A 352 -14.23 -0.16 -9.29
CA SER A 352 -12.91 0.36 -9.63
C SER A 352 -11.92 -0.70 -10.10
N LEU A 353 -11.99 -1.92 -9.56
CA LEU A 353 -11.10 -3.02 -9.91
C LEU A 353 -11.72 -3.97 -10.95
N GLY A 354 -13.00 -3.83 -11.24
CA GLY A 354 -13.77 -4.73 -12.09
C GLY A 354 -13.58 -4.58 -13.61
N LYS A 355 -12.67 -3.71 -14.08
CA LYS A 355 -12.41 -3.53 -15.51
C LYS A 355 -11.67 -4.74 -16.09
N ILE A 356 -12.42 -5.68 -16.61
CA ILE A 356 -11.96 -7.03 -16.96
C ILE A 356 -11.14 -7.00 -18.26
N ARG A 357 -9.84 -6.88 -18.17
CA ARG A 357 -8.90 -7.30 -19.23
C ARG A 357 -8.53 -8.77 -19.08
N ASP A 358 -8.18 -9.20 -17.86
CA ASP A 358 -7.97 -10.60 -17.49
C ASP A 358 -8.71 -10.89 -16.17
N ARG A 359 -9.63 -11.87 -16.19
CA ARG A 359 -10.41 -12.26 -15.01
C ARG A 359 -9.54 -12.66 -13.82
N ARG A 360 -8.38 -13.31 -14.07
CA ARG A 360 -7.48 -13.74 -12.99
C ARG A 360 -6.73 -12.55 -12.38
N ALA A 361 -6.28 -11.60 -13.19
CA ALA A 361 -5.64 -10.38 -12.71
C ALA A 361 -6.61 -9.55 -11.86
N THR A 362 -7.85 -9.35 -12.37
CA THR A 362 -8.92 -8.67 -11.63
C THR A 362 -9.25 -9.37 -10.31
N ALA A 363 -9.42 -10.70 -10.32
CA ALA A 363 -9.68 -11.47 -9.11
C ALA A 363 -8.52 -11.38 -8.12
N SER A 364 -7.27 -11.41 -8.61
CA SER A 364 -6.07 -11.25 -7.77
C SER A 364 -6.02 -9.89 -7.10
N ALA A 365 -6.30 -8.83 -7.84
CA ALA A 365 -6.36 -7.47 -7.29
C ALA A 365 -7.45 -7.34 -6.22
N PHE A 366 -8.63 -7.93 -6.47
CA PHE A 366 -9.74 -7.92 -5.52
C PHE A 366 -9.42 -8.72 -4.24
N ILE A 367 -8.82 -9.92 -4.38
CA ILE A 367 -8.37 -10.72 -3.24
C ILE A 367 -7.34 -9.95 -2.40
N LEU A 368 -6.36 -9.29 -3.05
CA LEU A 368 -5.36 -8.49 -2.35
C LEU A 368 -5.98 -7.27 -1.67
N ALA A 369 -6.96 -6.62 -2.29
CA ALA A 369 -7.67 -5.50 -1.68
C ALA A 369 -8.45 -5.93 -0.43
N LEU A 370 -9.16 -7.08 -0.49
CA LEU A 370 -9.86 -7.64 0.67
C LEU A 370 -8.88 -8.07 1.77
N LEU A 371 -7.78 -8.74 1.41
CA LEU A 371 -6.76 -9.13 2.37
C LEU A 371 -6.11 -7.90 3.03
N GLY A 372 -5.80 -6.88 2.25
CA GLY A 372 -5.29 -5.61 2.76
C GLY A 372 -6.27 -4.92 3.71
N PHE A 373 -7.57 -4.97 3.39
CA PHE A 373 -8.63 -4.46 4.27
C PHE A 373 -8.71 -5.24 5.59
N ILE A 374 -8.73 -6.57 5.53
CA ILE A 374 -8.77 -7.42 6.74
C ILE A 374 -7.57 -7.13 7.64
N VAL A 375 -6.38 -7.02 7.05
CA VAL A 375 -5.14 -6.83 7.82
C VAL A 375 -4.97 -5.41 8.35
N ARG A 376 -5.39 -4.36 7.59
CA ARG A 376 -5.08 -2.97 7.89
C ARG A 376 -6.29 -2.06 8.10
N GLY A 377 -7.47 -2.39 7.54
CA GLY A 377 -8.69 -1.60 7.67
C GLY A 377 -8.66 -0.23 7.00
N TYR A 378 -7.72 0.02 6.09
CA TYR A 378 -7.58 1.29 5.39
C TYR A 378 -7.88 1.14 3.89
N PRO A 379 -9.15 0.98 3.49
CA PRO A 379 -9.52 0.64 2.12
C PRO A 379 -9.19 1.73 1.09
N LEU A 380 -9.06 2.99 1.53
CA LEU A 380 -8.85 4.16 0.67
C LEU A 380 -7.41 4.70 0.70
N TRP A 381 -6.47 4.02 1.35
CA TRP A 381 -5.07 4.45 1.37
C TRP A 381 -4.42 4.30 -0.01
N TYR A 382 -3.82 5.38 -0.50
CA TYR A 382 -3.18 5.41 -1.82
C TYR A 382 -2.02 4.42 -1.95
N SER A 383 -1.25 4.20 -0.88
CA SER A 383 -0.15 3.24 -0.86
C SER A 383 -0.59 1.81 -1.20
N ASN A 384 -1.82 1.46 -0.87
CA ASN A 384 -2.40 0.16 -1.16
C ASN A 384 -3.21 0.20 -2.46
N TYR A 385 -4.11 1.19 -2.57
CA TYR A 385 -5.09 1.25 -3.64
C TYR A 385 -4.47 1.39 -5.04
N LEU A 386 -3.43 2.24 -5.20
CA LEU A 386 -2.70 2.39 -6.46
C LEU A 386 -2.20 1.06 -7.00
N THR A 387 -1.68 0.21 -6.11
CA THR A 387 -1.17 -1.11 -6.49
C THR A 387 -2.30 -2.06 -6.88
N TYR A 388 -3.42 -2.08 -6.13
CA TYR A 388 -4.58 -2.90 -6.49
C TYR A 388 -5.13 -2.49 -7.86
N TYR A 389 -5.20 -1.19 -8.13
CA TYR A 389 -5.67 -0.65 -9.39
C TYR A 389 -4.74 -1.03 -10.56
N ASP A 390 -3.42 -0.89 -10.39
CA ASP A 390 -2.42 -1.30 -11.39
C ASP A 390 -2.53 -2.80 -11.72
N LEU A 391 -2.61 -3.64 -10.68
CA LEU A 391 -2.75 -5.10 -10.82
C LEU A 391 -4.04 -5.52 -11.55
N ALA A 392 -5.16 -4.85 -11.26
CA ALA A 392 -6.45 -5.13 -11.92
C ALA A 392 -6.42 -4.82 -13.42
N HIS A 393 -5.56 -3.88 -13.84
CA HIS A 393 -5.44 -3.41 -15.21
C HIS A 393 -4.23 -4.01 -15.94
N GLU A 394 -3.49 -4.91 -15.31
CA GLU A 394 -2.36 -5.61 -15.92
C GLU A 394 -2.80 -6.35 -17.19
N ALA A 395 -2.02 -6.21 -18.27
CA ALA A 395 -2.29 -6.91 -19.50
C ALA A 395 -2.13 -8.43 -19.30
N PRO A 396 -2.99 -9.27 -19.91
CA PRO A 396 -2.82 -10.70 -19.83
C PRO A 396 -1.45 -11.11 -20.40
N PRO A 397 -0.81 -12.15 -19.83
CA PRO A 397 0.46 -12.64 -20.38
C PRO A 397 0.27 -13.06 -21.84
N LEU A 398 1.20 -12.61 -22.70
CA LEU A 398 1.18 -12.98 -24.12
C LEU A 398 1.23 -14.52 -24.23
N PRO A 399 0.41 -15.14 -25.11
CA PRO A 399 0.52 -16.55 -25.41
C PRO A 399 1.95 -16.92 -25.83
N ASP A 400 2.46 -18.08 -25.39
CA ASP A 400 3.84 -18.52 -25.66
C ASP A 400 4.21 -18.52 -27.17
N ASP A 401 3.22 -18.60 -28.07
CA ASP A 401 3.37 -18.58 -29.52
C ASP A 401 3.63 -17.17 -30.13
N ALA A 402 3.32 -16.10 -29.40
CA ALA A 402 3.57 -14.73 -29.90
C ALA A 402 5.07 -14.38 -29.93
N GLY A 403 5.85 -15.01 -29.05
CA GLY A 403 7.32 -14.88 -29.03
C GLY A 403 8.02 -15.62 -30.16
N LYS A 404 7.43 -16.71 -30.66
CA LYS A 404 7.96 -17.48 -31.81
C LYS A 404 7.70 -16.76 -33.14
N LYS A 405 6.48 -16.22 -33.32
CA LYS A 405 6.12 -15.45 -34.54
C LYS A 405 6.91 -14.15 -34.71
N LYS A 406 7.38 -13.54 -33.61
CA LYS A 406 8.21 -12.34 -33.69
C LYS A 406 9.66 -12.67 -34.11
N LYS A 407 10.19 -13.83 -33.69
CA LYS A 407 11.51 -14.32 -34.09
C LYS A 407 11.55 -14.87 -35.54
N GLU A 408 10.42 -15.34 -36.07
CA GLU A 408 10.31 -15.75 -37.48
C GLU A 408 10.11 -14.59 -38.46
N LYS A 409 9.65 -13.43 -37.99
CA LYS A 409 9.54 -12.21 -38.82
C LYS A 409 10.80 -11.34 -38.80
N GLU A 410 11.73 -11.60 -37.89
CA GLU A 410 13.04 -10.92 -37.78
C GLU A 410 14.18 -11.77 -38.39
N LYS A 411 13.89 -12.96 -38.97
CA LYS A 411 14.77 -13.73 -39.87
C LYS A 411 14.27 -13.57 -41.32
#